data_9bc9836556d519054c60f51b276c16e0
#
_entry.id   9bc9836556d519054c60f51b276c16e0
#
_cell.length_a   1.000
_cell.length_b   1.000
_cell.length_c   1.000
_cell.angle_alpha   90.00
_cell.angle_beta   90.00
_cell.angle_gamma   90.00
#
_symmetry.space_group_name_H-M   'P 1'
#
loop_
_entity.id
_entity.type
_entity.pdbx_description
1 polymer ?
#
loop_
_entity_poly.entity_id
_entity_poly.type
_entity_poly.pdbx_seq_one_letter_code
_entity_poly.pdbx_strand_id
1 'polypeptide(L)'
;MGIQEPVETGTGRILLGGRSGSLSSQIVAEVRDSLFAKRLRPGDFLGTEKDLAARFGVSRIVARDALRTLEALGIAEIRMGKGGGARIAHGNPRLFAEVLAVQLDLTGVSAGEILDAQRAVESLAAELAAEHATKADHGRLHRLLDAAARCMDDVEAYTRVSHDFHLAIAEASHNRVVVTQFISLHHVSWPKRNPTLTPAVATHVLDVHRQLASLIEIRDAASARRLMDDHVRMIRARRVHEHDQPHSHSPDPTCC
;
A
#
# COMPACT_ATOMS: atom_id res chain seq x y z
N MET A 1 -41.50 2.72 17.09
CA MET A 1 -41.87 1.88 15.92
C MET A 1 -41.91 2.82 14.74
N GLY A 2 -40.75 3.10 14.16
CA GLY A 2 -40.52 4.03 13.04
C GLY A 2 -40.20 3.21 11.81
N ILE A 3 -41.07 3.26 10.85
CA ILE A 3 -40.99 2.61 9.55
C ILE A 3 -39.95 3.41 8.76
N GLN A 4 -38.80 2.82 8.47
CA GLN A 4 -37.85 3.37 7.50
C GLN A 4 -38.47 3.20 6.11
N GLU A 5 -38.78 4.33 5.47
CA GLU A 5 -39.17 4.38 4.07
C GLU A 5 -37.98 3.89 3.20
N PRO A 6 -38.24 3.10 2.14
CA PRO A 6 -37.22 2.66 1.21
C PRO A 6 -36.73 3.87 0.41
N VAL A 7 -35.38 4.04 0.38
CA VAL A 7 -34.71 5.01 -0.51
C VAL A 7 -35.15 4.70 -1.94
N GLU A 8 -35.94 5.59 -2.53
CA GLU A 8 -36.29 5.56 -3.95
C GLU A 8 -35.00 5.54 -4.77
N THR A 9 -34.73 4.43 -5.42
CA THR A 9 -33.76 4.35 -6.50
C THR A 9 -34.31 5.09 -7.70
N GLY A 10 -34.03 6.39 -7.72
CA GLY A 10 -34.40 7.24 -8.85
C GLY A 10 -33.83 6.70 -10.16
N THR A 11 -34.67 6.12 -10.98
CA THR A 11 -34.40 5.73 -12.38
C THR A 11 -34.26 6.95 -13.32
N GLY A 12 -33.68 8.03 -12.83
CA GLY A 12 -33.35 9.20 -13.62
C GLY A 12 -32.17 8.90 -14.55
N ARG A 13 -32.38 9.02 -15.87
CA ARG A 13 -31.33 8.95 -16.88
C ARG A 13 -30.30 10.05 -16.62
N ILE A 14 -29.06 9.70 -16.31
CA ILE A 14 -27.99 10.67 -16.16
C ILE A 14 -27.55 11.14 -17.54
N LEU A 15 -27.73 12.44 -17.84
CA LEU A 15 -27.27 13.04 -19.08
C LEU A 15 -25.78 13.35 -18.95
N LEU A 16 -24.94 12.63 -19.72
CA LEU A 16 -23.53 12.93 -19.90
C LEU A 16 -23.43 14.10 -20.92
N GLY A 17 -23.11 15.28 -20.44
CA GLY A 17 -22.98 16.46 -21.28
C GLY A 17 -21.92 17.44 -20.74
N GLY A 18 -21.15 18.06 -21.66
CA GLY A 18 -20.26 19.18 -21.34
C GLY A 18 -18.91 18.85 -20.68
N ARG A 19 -18.58 17.57 -20.38
CA ARG A 19 -17.24 17.16 -19.90
C ARG A 19 -16.38 16.74 -21.09
N SER A 20 -15.15 17.23 -21.20
CA SER A 20 -14.19 16.76 -22.19
C SER A 20 -13.80 15.28 -21.88
N GLY A 21 -13.74 14.44 -22.90
CA GLY A 21 -13.40 13.03 -22.80
C GLY A 21 -14.44 12.09 -23.41
N SER A 22 -14.07 10.81 -23.51
CA SER A 22 -14.98 9.79 -24.03
C SER A 22 -16.19 9.58 -23.11
N LEU A 23 -17.28 9.00 -23.63
CA LEU A 23 -18.45 8.68 -22.79
C LEU A 23 -18.11 7.70 -21.67
N SER A 24 -17.17 6.77 -21.88
CA SER A 24 -16.68 5.87 -20.83
C SER A 24 -15.94 6.63 -19.73
N SER A 25 -15.08 7.60 -20.10
CA SER A 25 -14.39 8.46 -19.13
C SER A 25 -15.36 9.32 -18.30
N GLN A 26 -16.46 9.76 -18.90
CA GLN A 26 -17.50 10.52 -18.18
C GLN A 26 -18.23 9.64 -17.15
N ILE A 27 -18.52 8.38 -17.49
CA ILE A 27 -19.09 7.41 -16.54
C ILE A 27 -18.13 7.17 -15.36
N VAL A 28 -16.83 6.97 -15.64
CA VAL A 28 -15.79 6.79 -14.62
C VAL A 28 -15.74 8.00 -13.68
N ALA A 29 -15.75 9.20 -14.24
CA ALA A 29 -15.76 10.43 -13.45
C ALA A 29 -17.00 10.55 -12.57
N GLU A 30 -18.20 10.23 -13.07
CA GLU A 30 -19.46 10.28 -12.30
C GLU A 30 -19.45 9.28 -11.12
N VAL A 31 -18.95 8.05 -11.35
CA VAL A 31 -18.81 7.06 -10.29
C VAL A 31 -17.84 7.55 -9.21
N ARG A 32 -16.68 8.08 -9.62
CA ARG A 32 -15.68 8.65 -8.71
C ARG A 32 -16.24 9.81 -7.89
N ASP A 33 -16.91 10.74 -8.53
CA ASP A 33 -17.52 11.93 -7.90
C ASP A 33 -18.63 11.50 -6.91
N SER A 34 -19.36 10.43 -7.25
CA SER A 34 -20.35 9.82 -6.35
C SER A 34 -19.72 9.17 -5.10
N LEU A 35 -18.51 8.57 -5.23
CA LEU A 35 -17.75 8.06 -4.09
C LEU A 35 -17.28 9.21 -3.20
N PHE A 36 -16.69 10.26 -3.75
CA PHE A 36 -16.24 11.42 -2.96
C PHE A 36 -17.40 12.12 -2.26
N ALA A 37 -18.57 12.21 -2.92
CA ALA A 37 -19.79 12.73 -2.31
C ALA A 37 -20.47 11.76 -1.32
N LYS A 38 -19.87 10.59 -1.05
CA LYS A 38 -20.40 9.52 -0.17
C LYS A 38 -21.80 9.01 -0.59
N ARG A 39 -22.19 9.19 -1.86
CA ARG A 39 -23.41 8.60 -2.43
C ARG A 39 -23.25 7.13 -2.79
N LEU A 40 -22.00 6.68 -2.99
CA LEU A 40 -21.62 5.28 -3.16
C LEU A 40 -20.64 4.88 -2.06
N ARG A 41 -20.70 3.61 -1.65
CA ARG A 41 -19.87 3.02 -0.60
C ARG A 41 -19.29 1.69 -1.08
N PRO A 42 -18.17 1.22 -0.50
CA PRO A 42 -17.67 -0.12 -0.75
C PRO A 42 -18.75 -1.18 -0.56
N GLY A 43 -18.86 -2.09 -1.53
CA GLY A 43 -19.89 -3.14 -1.58
C GLY A 43 -21.16 -2.78 -2.34
N ASP A 44 -21.45 -1.50 -2.58
CA ASP A 44 -22.63 -1.07 -3.33
C ASP A 44 -22.63 -1.64 -4.75
N PHE A 45 -23.81 -2.08 -5.20
CA PHE A 45 -23.99 -2.63 -6.52
C PHE A 45 -24.08 -1.51 -7.57
N LEU A 46 -23.11 -1.46 -8.47
CA LEU A 46 -23.12 -0.49 -9.60
C LEU A 46 -24.07 -0.92 -10.72
N GLY A 47 -24.24 -2.21 -10.90
CA GLY A 47 -25.04 -2.78 -11.98
C GLY A 47 -24.21 -3.67 -12.91
N THR A 48 -24.92 -4.25 -13.89
CA THR A 48 -24.32 -4.95 -15.03
C THR A 48 -24.00 -3.97 -16.16
N GLU A 49 -23.28 -4.43 -17.20
CA GLU A 49 -23.08 -3.64 -18.42
C GLU A 49 -24.41 -3.10 -18.99
N LYS A 50 -25.47 -3.92 -18.95
CA LYS A 50 -26.81 -3.54 -19.40
C LYS A 50 -27.39 -2.41 -18.55
N ASP A 51 -27.25 -2.52 -17.24
CA ASP A 51 -27.79 -1.55 -16.29
C ASP A 51 -27.07 -0.19 -16.44
N LEU A 52 -25.75 -0.19 -16.55
CA LEU A 52 -24.98 1.03 -16.80
C LEU A 52 -25.31 1.64 -18.16
N ALA A 53 -25.41 0.82 -19.22
CA ALA A 53 -25.80 1.30 -20.55
C ALA A 53 -27.17 2.01 -20.52
N ALA A 54 -28.14 1.42 -19.82
CA ALA A 54 -29.47 2.03 -19.67
C ALA A 54 -29.42 3.31 -18.81
N ARG A 55 -28.73 3.26 -17.67
CA ARG A 55 -28.61 4.39 -16.74
C ARG A 55 -27.98 5.63 -17.36
N PHE A 56 -26.91 5.43 -18.14
CA PHE A 56 -26.16 6.53 -18.76
C PHE A 56 -26.55 6.82 -20.20
N GLY A 57 -27.47 6.06 -20.77
CA GLY A 57 -27.94 6.26 -22.16
C GLY A 57 -26.87 5.99 -23.21
N VAL A 58 -25.98 5.04 -22.97
CA VAL A 58 -24.83 4.68 -23.84
C VAL A 58 -24.98 3.27 -24.39
N SER A 59 -24.09 2.89 -25.32
CA SER A 59 -24.01 1.51 -25.80
C SER A 59 -23.40 0.59 -24.72
N ARG A 60 -23.69 -0.74 -24.80
CA ARG A 60 -23.06 -1.73 -23.91
C ARG A 60 -21.54 -1.77 -24.04
N ILE A 61 -20.99 -1.45 -25.22
CA ILE A 61 -19.55 -1.38 -25.44
C ILE A 61 -18.94 -0.27 -24.59
N VAL A 62 -19.55 0.92 -24.59
CA VAL A 62 -19.11 2.05 -23.75
C VAL A 62 -19.24 1.74 -22.26
N ALA A 63 -20.35 1.11 -21.84
CA ALA A 63 -20.53 0.69 -20.45
C ALA A 63 -19.47 -0.34 -20.02
N ARG A 64 -19.15 -1.31 -20.87
CA ARG A 64 -18.09 -2.31 -20.63
C ARG A 64 -16.72 -1.66 -20.50
N ASP A 65 -16.39 -0.72 -21.37
CA ASP A 65 -15.13 0.02 -21.33
C ASP A 65 -15.00 0.84 -20.03
N ALA A 66 -16.07 1.52 -19.62
CA ALA A 66 -16.11 2.21 -18.34
C ALA A 66 -15.91 1.26 -17.13
N LEU A 67 -16.57 0.08 -17.15
CA LEU A 67 -16.41 -0.91 -16.08
C LEU A 67 -15.00 -1.47 -16.01
N ARG A 68 -14.37 -1.78 -17.14
CA ARG A 68 -12.96 -2.21 -17.20
C ARG A 68 -12.02 -1.15 -16.64
N THR A 69 -12.27 0.11 -16.97
CA THR A 69 -11.48 1.23 -16.44
C THR A 69 -11.67 1.37 -14.92
N LEU A 70 -12.90 1.26 -14.41
CA LEU A 70 -13.18 1.28 -12.98
C LEU A 70 -12.51 0.12 -12.24
N GLU A 71 -12.50 -1.07 -12.86
CA GLU A 71 -11.80 -2.26 -12.32
C GLU A 71 -10.28 -2.06 -12.30
N ALA A 72 -9.70 -1.58 -13.40
CA ALA A 72 -8.27 -1.27 -13.49
C ALA A 72 -7.82 -0.20 -12.47
N LEU A 73 -8.69 0.75 -12.16
CA LEU A 73 -8.46 1.76 -11.11
C LEU A 73 -8.74 1.25 -9.70
N GLY A 74 -9.19 -0.01 -9.53
CA GLY A 74 -9.55 -0.56 -8.23
C GLY A 74 -10.79 0.08 -7.60
N ILE A 75 -11.61 0.78 -8.38
CA ILE A 75 -12.86 1.41 -7.95
C ILE A 75 -14.00 0.39 -7.93
N ALA A 76 -13.99 -0.57 -8.86
CA ALA A 76 -15.00 -1.61 -8.95
C ALA A 76 -14.39 -3.02 -8.98
N GLU A 77 -15.15 -4.00 -8.52
CA GLU A 77 -14.91 -5.43 -8.69
C GLU A 77 -16.01 -6.02 -9.57
N ILE A 78 -15.62 -6.78 -10.60
CA ILE A 78 -16.56 -7.42 -11.51
C ILE A 78 -16.70 -8.90 -11.12
N ARG A 79 -17.94 -9.32 -10.82
CA ARG A 79 -18.25 -10.73 -10.53
C ARG A 79 -19.02 -11.34 -11.71
N MET A 80 -18.58 -12.52 -12.13
CA MET A 80 -19.20 -13.27 -13.21
C MET A 80 -20.32 -14.19 -12.69
N GLY A 81 -21.24 -14.59 -13.59
CA GLY A 81 -22.27 -15.58 -13.32
C GLY A 81 -23.61 -15.02 -12.85
N LYS A 82 -24.50 -15.94 -12.38
CA LYS A 82 -25.87 -15.60 -11.92
C LYS A 82 -25.80 -14.66 -10.71
N GLY A 83 -26.36 -13.45 -10.82
CA GLY A 83 -26.25 -12.41 -9.79
C GLY A 83 -24.93 -11.63 -9.85
N GLY A 84 -24.13 -11.82 -10.90
CA GLY A 84 -22.89 -11.07 -11.15
C GLY A 84 -23.17 -9.61 -11.52
N GLY A 85 -22.09 -8.90 -11.81
CA GLY A 85 -22.08 -7.46 -12.13
C GLY A 85 -20.99 -6.74 -11.37
N ALA A 86 -20.94 -5.43 -11.51
CA ALA A 86 -19.95 -4.59 -10.88
C ALA A 86 -20.44 -4.12 -9.49
N ARG A 87 -19.51 -4.11 -8.53
CA ARG A 87 -19.70 -3.52 -7.19
C ARG A 87 -18.57 -2.57 -6.90
N ILE A 88 -18.83 -1.57 -6.06
CA ILE A 88 -17.77 -0.72 -5.53
C ILE A 88 -16.80 -1.59 -4.73
N ALA A 89 -15.52 -1.52 -5.09
CA ALA A 89 -14.46 -2.26 -4.45
C ALA A 89 -14.12 -1.70 -3.05
N HIS A 90 -13.52 -2.55 -2.22
CA HIS A 90 -12.79 -2.10 -1.05
C HIS A 90 -11.39 -1.62 -1.50
N GLY A 91 -10.91 -0.50 -0.96
CA GLY A 91 -9.60 0.05 -1.36
C GLY A 91 -8.49 -1.00 -1.25
N ASN A 92 -7.63 -1.06 -2.27
CA ASN A 92 -6.49 -1.97 -2.34
C ASN A 92 -5.17 -1.21 -2.37
N PRO A 93 -4.44 -1.09 -1.24
CA PRO A 93 -3.15 -0.41 -1.19
C PRO A 93 -2.10 -1.00 -2.13
N ARG A 94 -2.16 -2.31 -2.42
CA ARG A 94 -1.20 -2.97 -3.33
C ARG A 94 -1.36 -2.52 -4.77
N LEU A 95 -2.59 -2.37 -5.25
CA LEU A 95 -2.83 -1.86 -6.60
C LEU A 95 -2.26 -0.43 -6.76
N PHE A 96 -2.46 0.40 -5.75
CA PHE A 96 -1.85 1.74 -5.73
C PHE A 96 -0.32 1.66 -5.74
N ALA A 97 0.27 0.74 -4.98
CA ALA A 97 1.71 0.51 -4.91
C ALA A 97 2.30 0.10 -6.27
N GLU A 98 1.62 -0.79 -7.02
CA GLU A 98 2.04 -1.21 -8.36
C GLU A 98 2.07 -0.04 -9.34
N VAL A 99 1.01 0.77 -9.36
CA VAL A 99 0.94 1.96 -10.23
C VAL A 99 2.01 2.98 -9.84
N LEU A 100 2.20 3.23 -8.55
CA LEU A 100 3.23 4.14 -8.04
C LEU A 100 4.62 3.67 -8.44
N ALA A 101 4.92 2.37 -8.32
CA ALA A 101 6.21 1.80 -8.71
C ALA A 101 6.56 2.11 -10.17
N VAL A 102 5.60 1.87 -11.08
CA VAL A 102 5.77 2.17 -12.51
C VAL A 102 6.00 3.67 -12.73
N GLN A 103 5.25 4.54 -12.05
CA GLN A 103 5.40 5.99 -12.22
C GLN A 103 6.75 6.48 -11.70
N LEU A 104 7.23 5.96 -10.58
CA LEU A 104 8.53 6.33 -10.03
C LEU A 104 9.67 5.85 -10.93
N ASP A 105 9.58 4.64 -11.49
CA ASP A 105 10.55 4.11 -12.45
C ASP A 105 10.62 4.98 -13.71
N LEU A 106 9.48 5.32 -14.29
CA LEU A 106 9.38 6.19 -15.47
C LEU A 106 9.95 7.61 -15.24
N THR A 107 9.93 8.10 -14.00
CA THR A 107 10.49 9.42 -13.65
C THR A 107 11.96 9.36 -13.27
N GLY A 108 12.57 8.16 -13.23
CA GLY A 108 13.98 7.97 -12.90
C GLY A 108 14.32 8.28 -11.45
N VAL A 109 13.37 8.06 -10.52
CA VAL A 109 13.58 8.29 -9.09
C VAL A 109 14.68 7.37 -8.57
N SER A 110 15.61 7.91 -7.81
CA SER A 110 16.71 7.17 -7.22
C SER A 110 16.27 6.38 -5.98
N ALA A 111 16.99 5.29 -5.69
CA ALA A 111 16.78 4.53 -4.45
C ALA A 111 16.94 5.41 -3.19
N GLY A 112 17.83 6.41 -3.24
CA GLY A 112 18.02 7.37 -2.15
C GLY A 112 16.79 8.20 -1.86
N GLU A 113 16.10 8.71 -2.89
CA GLU A 113 14.85 9.47 -2.74
C GLU A 113 13.72 8.62 -2.17
N ILE A 114 13.61 7.35 -2.59
CA ILE A 114 12.62 6.42 -2.02
C ILE A 114 12.91 6.16 -0.54
N LEU A 115 14.18 5.94 -0.17
CA LEU A 115 14.57 5.71 1.21
C LEU A 115 14.35 6.94 2.10
N ASP A 116 14.51 8.16 1.57
CA ASP A 116 14.19 9.40 2.31
C ASP A 116 12.68 9.51 2.57
N ALA A 117 11.85 9.15 1.60
CA ALA A 117 10.40 9.08 1.78
C ALA A 117 9.98 7.99 2.78
N GLN A 118 10.60 6.80 2.71
CA GLN A 118 10.38 5.72 3.68
C GLN A 118 10.70 6.18 5.10
N ARG A 119 11.85 6.82 5.30
CA ARG A 119 12.26 7.35 6.60
C ARG A 119 11.19 8.26 7.20
N ALA A 120 10.65 9.20 6.42
CA ALA A 120 9.61 10.10 6.88
C ALA A 120 8.32 9.36 7.30
N VAL A 121 7.88 8.39 6.47
CA VAL A 121 6.66 7.60 6.73
C VAL A 121 6.84 6.68 7.94
N GLU A 122 7.97 5.98 8.05
CA GLU A 122 8.21 5.02 9.13
C GLU A 122 8.45 5.71 10.47
N SER A 123 9.13 6.86 10.48
CA SER A 123 9.29 7.66 11.71
C SER A 123 7.94 8.17 12.22
N LEU A 124 7.06 8.65 11.33
CA LEU A 124 5.70 9.02 11.70
C LEU A 124 4.87 7.81 12.15
N ALA A 125 5.05 6.65 11.50
CA ALA A 125 4.37 5.42 11.91
C ALA A 125 4.73 5.02 13.34
N ALA A 126 6.01 5.07 13.71
CA ALA A 126 6.48 4.75 15.06
C ALA A 126 5.94 5.72 16.12
N GLU A 127 5.91 7.03 15.81
CA GLU A 127 5.32 8.06 16.66
C GLU A 127 3.83 7.77 16.93
N LEU A 128 3.05 7.60 15.87
CA LEU A 128 1.62 7.32 15.97
C LEU A 128 1.32 5.95 16.60
N ALA A 129 2.17 4.95 16.37
CA ALA A 129 2.04 3.65 17.03
C ALA A 129 2.20 3.79 18.55
N ALA A 130 3.16 4.58 19.02
CA ALA A 130 3.30 4.85 20.45
C ALA A 130 2.06 5.57 21.04
N GLU A 131 1.39 6.41 20.25
CA GLU A 131 0.16 7.10 20.69
C GLU A 131 -1.07 6.18 20.68
N HIS A 132 -1.19 5.29 19.70
CA HIS A 132 -2.45 4.62 19.37
C HIS A 132 -2.45 3.10 19.51
N ALA A 133 -1.28 2.45 19.63
CA ALA A 133 -1.19 0.99 19.68
C ALA A 133 -2.06 0.38 20.78
N THR A 134 -2.72 -0.71 20.45
CA THR A 134 -3.53 -1.51 21.36
C THR A 134 -2.70 -2.65 21.98
N LYS A 135 -3.25 -3.33 22.99
CA LYS A 135 -2.62 -4.55 23.53
C LYS A 135 -2.46 -5.66 22.48
N ALA A 136 -3.35 -5.73 21.50
CA ALA A 136 -3.24 -6.70 20.41
C ALA A 136 -2.06 -6.38 19.49
N ASP A 137 -1.82 -5.09 19.22
CA ASP A 137 -0.67 -4.62 18.43
C ASP A 137 0.64 -4.92 19.15
N HIS A 138 0.75 -4.60 20.44
CA HIS A 138 1.93 -4.97 21.25
C HIS A 138 2.21 -6.48 21.19
N GLY A 139 1.18 -7.32 21.39
CA GLY A 139 1.33 -8.76 21.28
C GLY A 139 1.77 -9.22 19.87
N ARG A 140 1.38 -8.53 18.81
CA ARG A 140 1.84 -8.81 17.45
C ARG A 140 3.32 -8.42 17.27
N LEU A 141 3.73 -7.25 17.74
CA LEU A 141 5.13 -6.82 17.69
C LEU A 141 6.05 -7.82 18.40
N HIS A 142 5.70 -8.25 19.62
CA HIS A 142 6.47 -9.25 20.35
C HIS A 142 6.57 -10.59 19.61
N ARG A 143 5.48 -11.10 19.04
CA ARG A 143 5.53 -12.34 18.23
C ARG A 143 6.49 -12.24 17.04
N LEU A 144 6.54 -11.07 16.37
CA LEU A 144 7.46 -10.83 15.26
C LEU A 144 8.91 -10.73 15.72
N LEU A 145 9.19 -10.12 16.88
CA LEU A 145 10.51 -10.13 17.48
C LEU A 145 11.01 -11.55 17.83
N ASP A 146 10.11 -12.37 18.39
CA ASP A 146 10.42 -13.78 18.67
C ASP A 146 10.66 -14.58 17.38
N ALA A 147 9.89 -14.31 16.32
CA ALA A 147 10.08 -14.93 15.02
C ALA A 147 11.43 -14.52 14.40
N ALA A 148 11.79 -13.24 14.46
CA ALA A 148 13.07 -12.74 13.98
C ALA A 148 14.25 -13.39 14.72
N ALA A 149 14.16 -13.51 16.03
CA ALA A 149 15.20 -14.16 16.84
C ALA A 149 15.43 -15.63 16.47
N ARG A 150 14.40 -16.33 15.97
CA ARG A 150 14.51 -17.74 15.55
C ARG A 150 15.07 -17.95 14.14
N CYS A 151 15.12 -16.91 13.31
CA CYS A 151 15.55 -17.04 11.90
C CYS A 151 16.75 -16.16 11.55
N MET A 152 17.57 -15.79 12.54
CA MET A 152 18.72 -14.87 12.36
C MET A 152 19.77 -15.40 11.38
N ASP A 153 19.89 -16.71 11.22
CA ASP A 153 20.84 -17.35 10.30
C ASP A 153 20.26 -17.52 8.88
N ASP A 154 18.96 -17.29 8.70
CA ASP A 154 18.27 -17.30 7.40
C ASP A 154 17.99 -15.87 6.94
N VAL A 155 18.85 -15.36 6.05
CA VAL A 155 18.80 -13.98 5.53
C VAL A 155 17.44 -13.64 4.93
N GLU A 156 16.84 -14.56 4.18
CA GLU A 156 15.55 -14.31 3.50
C GLU A 156 14.40 -14.29 4.51
N ALA A 157 14.35 -15.28 5.39
CA ALA A 157 13.34 -15.36 6.44
C ALA A 157 13.42 -14.15 7.39
N TYR A 158 14.63 -13.81 7.83
CA TYR A 158 14.86 -12.66 8.70
C TYR A 158 14.43 -11.34 8.03
N THR A 159 14.82 -11.14 6.77
CA THR A 159 14.47 -9.95 6.00
C THR A 159 12.95 -9.80 5.90
N ARG A 160 12.24 -10.89 5.63
CA ARG A 160 10.77 -10.90 5.57
C ARG A 160 10.13 -10.56 6.91
N VAL A 161 10.57 -11.21 8.00
CA VAL A 161 10.04 -10.95 9.35
C VAL A 161 10.36 -9.52 9.81
N SER A 162 11.55 -8.99 9.49
CA SER A 162 11.92 -7.60 9.75
C SER A 162 10.99 -6.62 9.03
N HIS A 163 10.67 -6.86 7.76
CA HIS A 163 9.70 -6.07 7.02
C HIS A 163 8.29 -6.15 7.66
N ASP A 164 7.85 -7.35 8.06
CA ASP A 164 6.55 -7.53 8.71
C ASP A 164 6.48 -6.80 10.06
N PHE A 165 7.61 -6.65 10.76
CA PHE A 165 7.69 -5.86 11.99
C PHE A 165 7.46 -4.36 11.71
N HIS A 166 8.09 -3.79 10.69
CA HIS A 166 7.87 -2.40 10.29
C HIS A 166 6.41 -2.18 9.81
N LEU A 167 5.85 -3.13 9.05
CA LEU A 167 4.44 -3.09 8.66
C LEU A 167 3.52 -3.14 9.88
N ALA A 168 3.84 -3.96 10.87
CA ALA A 168 3.05 -4.04 12.10
C ALA A 168 3.09 -2.72 12.89
N ILE A 169 4.21 -2.00 12.91
CA ILE A 169 4.29 -0.64 13.47
C ILE A 169 3.40 0.32 12.68
N ALA A 170 3.46 0.28 11.33
CA ALA A 170 2.60 1.12 10.50
C ALA A 170 1.11 0.84 10.76
N GLU A 171 0.71 -0.41 10.89
CA GLU A 171 -0.67 -0.81 11.22
C GLU A 171 -1.06 -0.39 12.65
N ALA A 172 -0.13 -0.49 13.62
CA ALA A 172 -0.34 -0.04 15.01
C ALA A 172 -0.49 1.49 15.14
N SER A 173 -0.11 2.26 14.12
CA SER A 173 -0.41 3.69 14.04
C SER A 173 -1.91 3.97 13.92
N HIS A 174 -2.72 2.98 13.56
CA HIS A 174 -4.14 3.10 13.22
C HIS A 174 -4.45 4.18 12.18
N ASN A 175 -3.44 4.61 11.40
CA ASN A 175 -3.56 5.57 10.31
C ASN A 175 -3.46 4.86 8.96
N ARG A 176 -4.61 4.65 8.31
CA ARG A 176 -4.69 3.95 7.02
C ARG A 176 -3.89 4.61 5.90
N VAL A 177 -3.67 5.93 5.96
CA VAL A 177 -2.84 6.63 4.96
C VAL A 177 -1.37 6.26 5.16
N VAL A 178 -0.88 6.25 6.40
CA VAL A 178 0.49 5.82 6.74
C VAL A 178 0.73 4.37 6.30
N VAL A 179 -0.22 3.47 6.58
CA VAL A 179 -0.14 2.06 6.14
C VAL A 179 -0.06 1.96 4.61
N THR A 180 -0.91 2.71 3.90
CA THR A 180 -0.91 2.70 2.42
C THR A 180 0.41 3.22 1.86
N GLN A 181 0.96 4.30 2.40
CA GLN A 181 2.25 4.85 1.98
C GLN A 181 3.40 3.88 2.29
N PHE A 182 3.40 3.26 3.47
CA PHE A 182 4.38 2.23 3.84
C PHE A 182 4.40 1.10 2.79
N ILE A 183 3.23 0.48 2.53
CA ILE A 183 3.10 -0.62 1.57
C ILE A 183 3.60 -0.19 0.19
N SER A 184 3.24 1.02 -0.26
CA SER A 184 3.58 1.54 -1.58
C SER A 184 5.09 1.77 -1.74
N LEU A 185 5.73 2.42 -0.78
CA LEU A 185 7.16 2.70 -0.83
C LEU A 185 7.99 1.42 -0.70
N HIS A 186 7.56 0.49 0.15
CA HIS A 186 8.23 -0.79 0.28
C HIS A 186 8.06 -1.70 -0.94
N HIS A 187 6.93 -1.63 -1.64
CA HIS A 187 6.73 -2.36 -2.89
C HIS A 187 7.74 -1.95 -3.96
N VAL A 188 8.07 -0.66 -4.04
CA VAL A 188 9.05 -0.11 -5.01
C VAL A 188 10.49 -0.49 -4.63
N SER A 189 10.83 -0.41 -3.35
CA SER A 189 12.23 -0.46 -2.90
C SER A 189 12.65 -1.81 -2.31
N TRP A 190 11.71 -2.76 -2.18
CA TRP A 190 12.01 -3.99 -1.48
C TRP A 190 12.96 -4.89 -2.29
N PRO A 191 14.20 -5.13 -1.82
CA PRO A 191 15.06 -6.11 -2.47
C PRO A 191 14.56 -7.52 -2.13
N LYS A 192 14.44 -8.37 -3.13
CA LYS A 192 14.17 -9.80 -2.92
C LYS A 192 15.27 -10.50 -2.11
N ARG A 193 16.45 -9.89 -2.04
CA ARG A 193 17.60 -10.30 -1.22
C ARG A 193 18.20 -9.07 -0.55
N ASN A 194 18.70 -9.24 0.69
CA ASN A 194 19.46 -8.23 1.39
C ASN A 194 20.91 -8.76 1.55
N PRO A 195 21.80 -8.53 0.57
CA PRO A 195 23.14 -9.09 0.57
C PRO A 195 24.04 -8.56 1.70
N THR A 196 23.70 -7.43 2.31
CA THR A 196 24.41 -6.83 3.44
C THR A 196 24.00 -7.36 4.81
N LEU A 197 23.03 -8.22 4.88
CA LEU A 197 22.59 -8.79 6.16
C LEU A 197 23.59 -9.85 6.64
N THR A 198 24.49 -9.45 7.53
CA THR A 198 25.35 -10.36 8.29
C THR A 198 24.70 -10.69 9.63
N PRO A 199 25.13 -11.78 10.34
CA PRO A 199 24.62 -12.09 11.68
C PRO A 199 24.77 -10.92 12.67
N ALA A 200 25.88 -10.18 12.61
CA ALA A 200 26.10 -9.01 13.45
C ALA A 200 25.08 -7.89 13.14
N VAL A 201 24.77 -7.69 11.86
CA VAL A 201 23.75 -6.72 11.42
C VAL A 201 22.37 -7.17 11.88
N ALA A 202 22.03 -8.46 11.73
CA ALA A 202 20.74 -8.99 12.17
C ALA A 202 20.56 -8.83 13.69
N THR A 203 21.59 -9.10 14.49
CA THR A 203 21.57 -8.88 15.95
C THR A 203 21.29 -7.41 16.27
N HIS A 204 22.05 -6.49 15.67
CA HIS A 204 21.85 -5.06 15.91
C HIS A 204 20.44 -4.58 15.52
N VAL A 205 19.94 -5.02 14.35
CA VAL A 205 18.59 -4.69 13.90
C VAL A 205 17.53 -5.22 14.87
N LEU A 206 17.67 -6.46 15.32
CA LEU A 206 16.76 -7.05 16.29
C LEU A 206 16.74 -6.27 17.62
N ASP A 207 17.89 -5.81 18.10
CA ASP A 207 17.99 -5.02 19.34
C ASP A 207 17.32 -3.64 19.17
N VAL A 208 17.48 -2.99 18.02
CA VAL A 208 16.76 -1.74 17.70
C VAL A 208 15.24 -1.98 17.65
N HIS A 209 14.80 -3.07 17.02
CA HIS A 209 13.38 -3.42 16.97
C HIS A 209 12.79 -3.69 18.36
N ARG A 210 13.54 -4.35 19.27
CA ARG A 210 13.13 -4.54 20.67
C ARG A 210 12.97 -3.20 21.40
N GLN A 211 13.89 -2.27 21.18
CA GLN A 211 13.81 -0.93 21.77
C GLN A 211 12.59 -0.16 21.22
N LEU A 212 12.33 -0.24 19.88
CA LEU A 212 11.14 0.37 19.28
C LEU A 212 9.85 -0.18 19.89
N ALA A 213 9.73 -1.51 20.01
CA ALA A 213 8.57 -2.13 20.63
C ALA A 213 8.36 -1.66 22.08
N SER A 214 9.45 -1.56 22.86
CA SER A 214 9.41 -1.06 24.23
C SER A 214 8.97 0.40 24.31
N LEU A 215 9.50 1.29 23.42
CA LEU A 215 9.11 2.69 23.37
C LEU A 215 7.64 2.86 22.99
N ILE A 216 7.14 2.05 22.05
CA ILE A 216 5.73 2.03 21.68
C ILE A 216 4.86 1.57 22.86
N GLU A 217 5.29 0.55 23.60
CA GLU A 217 4.55 0.01 24.74
C GLU A 217 4.45 1.00 25.90
N ILE A 218 5.54 1.73 26.20
CA ILE A 218 5.56 2.78 27.24
C ILE A 218 5.04 4.14 26.74
N ARG A 219 4.59 4.20 25.48
CA ARG A 219 4.01 5.40 24.84
C ARG A 219 4.96 6.60 24.74
N ASP A 220 6.27 6.35 24.59
CA ASP A 220 7.25 7.41 24.32
C ASP A 220 7.32 7.70 22.79
N ALA A 221 6.35 8.45 22.29
CA ALA A 221 6.19 8.78 20.88
C ALA A 221 7.42 9.51 20.29
N ALA A 222 7.97 10.45 21.06
CA ALA A 222 9.10 11.24 20.60
C ALA A 222 10.38 10.41 20.45
N SER A 223 10.64 9.48 21.37
CA SER A 223 11.79 8.58 21.29
C SER A 223 11.59 7.49 20.25
N ALA A 224 10.38 6.94 20.10
CA ALA A 224 10.05 5.99 19.05
C ALA A 224 10.29 6.58 17.66
N ARG A 225 9.84 7.81 17.40
CA ARG A 225 10.10 8.55 16.17
C ARG A 225 11.60 8.70 15.88
N ARG A 226 12.36 9.21 16.86
CA ARG A 226 13.81 9.41 16.70
C ARG A 226 14.54 8.11 16.42
N LEU A 227 14.25 7.06 17.19
CA LEU A 227 14.91 5.76 17.02
C LEU A 227 14.60 5.15 15.64
N MET A 228 13.38 5.27 15.16
CA MET A 228 13.01 4.82 13.81
C MET A 228 13.72 5.65 12.73
N ASP A 229 13.81 6.97 12.87
CA ASP A 229 14.53 7.83 11.93
C ASP A 229 16.00 7.42 11.81
N ASP A 230 16.67 7.21 12.93
CA ASP A 230 18.08 6.78 12.96
C ASP A 230 18.25 5.36 12.39
N HIS A 231 17.32 4.46 12.67
CA HIS A 231 17.33 3.10 12.14
C HIS A 231 17.20 3.07 10.61
N VAL A 232 16.24 3.76 10.05
CA VAL A 232 16.07 3.82 8.58
C VAL A 232 17.23 4.55 7.91
N ARG A 233 17.77 5.59 8.55
CA ARG A 233 19.00 6.29 8.07
C ARG A 233 20.20 5.34 7.99
N MET A 234 20.39 4.47 8.97
CA MET A 234 21.43 3.45 8.96
C MET A 234 21.23 2.45 7.80
N ILE A 235 20.00 1.99 7.57
CA ILE A 235 19.66 1.12 6.43
C ILE A 235 20.00 1.83 5.10
N ARG A 236 19.63 3.12 4.98
CA ARG A 236 19.92 3.95 3.80
C ARG A 236 21.43 4.01 3.51
N ALA A 237 22.23 4.31 4.53
CA ALA A 237 23.68 4.43 4.36
C ALA A 237 24.30 3.13 3.80
N ARG A 238 23.85 1.98 4.26
CA ARG A 238 24.33 0.67 3.76
C ARG A 238 23.93 0.43 2.29
N ARG A 239 22.67 0.72 1.92
CA ARG A 239 22.15 0.44 0.56
C ARG A 239 22.73 1.37 -0.50
N VAL A 240 22.98 2.65 -0.18
CA VAL A 240 23.59 3.61 -1.12
C VAL A 240 25.02 3.21 -1.44
N HIS A 241 25.81 2.77 -0.45
CA HIS A 241 27.17 2.28 -0.68
C HIS A 241 27.26 1.04 -1.57
N GLU A 242 26.22 0.21 -1.65
CA GLU A 242 26.19 -0.96 -2.53
C GLU A 242 25.93 -0.59 -3.99
N HIS A 243 25.11 0.42 -4.27
CA HIS A 243 24.82 0.87 -5.63
C HIS A 243 25.99 1.63 -6.26
N ASP A 244 26.86 2.24 -5.44
CA ASP A 244 28.04 2.98 -5.90
C ASP A 244 29.28 2.10 -6.12
N GLN A 245 29.22 0.81 -5.79
CA GLN A 245 30.29 -0.13 -6.16
C GLN A 245 30.07 -0.60 -7.60
N PRO A 246 30.97 -0.26 -8.55
CA PRO A 246 30.88 -0.76 -9.91
C PRO A 246 30.96 -2.29 -9.84
N HIS A 247 29.97 -2.97 -10.45
CA HIS A 247 30.05 -4.40 -10.69
C HIS A 247 31.36 -4.68 -11.40
N SER A 248 32.32 -5.23 -10.67
CA SER A 248 33.55 -5.77 -11.27
C SER A 248 33.14 -6.95 -12.15
N HIS A 249 32.84 -6.67 -13.41
CA HIS A 249 32.85 -7.67 -14.45
C HIS A 249 34.30 -8.18 -14.52
N SER A 250 34.56 -9.31 -13.88
CA SER A 250 35.71 -10.10 -14.21
C SER A 250 35.56 -10.53 -15.68
N PRO A 251 36.43 -10.15 -16.57
CA PRO A 251 36.43 -10.70 -17.92
C PRO A 251 36.79 -12.18 -17.80
N ASP A 252 35.91 -13.02 -18.31
CA ASP A 252 36.15 -14.45 -18.48
C ASP A 252 37.43 -14.68 -19.29
N PRO A 253 38.48 -15.36 -18.74
CA PRO A 253 39.75 -15.52 -19.45
C PRO A 253 39.77 -16.73 -20.39
N THR A 254 38.64 -17.11 -20.98
CA THR A 254 38.58 -18.23 -21.95
C THR A 254 38.01 -17.79 -23.28
N CYS A 255 38.84 -17.05 -24.03
CA CYS A 255 38.77 -17.01 -25.50
C CYS A 255 40.22 -16.91 -26.05
N CYS A 256 40.87 -18.05 -26.23
CA CYS A 256 41.91 -18.30 -27.22
C CYS A 256 41.47 -19.45 -28.08
#